data_bb67c0f46836820d4007921815d4cec5
#
_entry.id   bb67c0f46836820d4007921815d4cec5
#
_cell.length_a   1.000
_cell.length_b   1.000
_cell.length_c   1.000
_cell.angle_alpha   90.00
_cell.angle_beta   90.00
_cell.angle_gamma   90.00
#
_symmetry.space_group_name_H-M   'P 1'
#
loop_
_entity.id
_entity.type
_entity.pdbx_description
1 polymer ?
#
loop_
_entity_poly.entity_id
_entity_poly.type
_entity_poly.pdbx_seq_one_letter_code
_entity_poly.pdbx_strand_id
1 'polypeptide(L)'
;SDNLADGHANAVDNVLFYYSRRKFIQRVDAKANEQVRQDAFRVPENRRIALDYYKNISICHFIPPAFTALAILEKDAFQFSAADLHNTYRRLQELFAEEFNADPDHPPAYIVRKTIKAFIDNAILVPHPTMPDTYNLSSEGYRKLVFFAGFVEPFLESYRTALVYFAKNRRGQHHKAKMLKKMLAIGNRMIRQGEIRLRESISKANYENAIAFFMKNKVRGSEDEEQVWHWNRVLTHYQNLISR
;
A
#
# COMPACT_ATOMS: atom_id res chain seq x y z
N SER A 1 -23.30 -16.65 17.99
CA SER A 1 -22.34 -15.74 17.30
C SER A 1 -21.18 -15.32 18.19
N ASP A 2 -21.33 -15.35 19.50
CA ASP A 2 -20.31 -14.90 20.47
C ASP A 2 -19.07 -15.80 20.57
N ASN A 3 -19.22 -17.11 20.35
CA ASN A 3 -18.10 -18.07 20.43
C ASN A 3 -17.03 -17.92 19.33
N LEU A 4 -17.36 -17.34 18.18
CA LEU A 4 -16.39 -17.10 17.09
C LEU A 4 -15.55 -15.84 17.35
N ALA A 5 -16.14 -14.79 17.91
CA ALA A 5 -15.44 -13.56 18.27
C ALA A 5 -14.41 -13.79 19.39
N ASP A 6 -14.79 -14.57 20.41
CA ASP A 6 -13.90 -14.96 21.53
C ASP A 6 -12.75 -15.85 21.06
N GLY A 7 -13.00 -16.75 20.10
CA GLY A 7 -11.96 -17.59 19.50
C GLY A 7 -10.90 -16.79 18.74
N HIS A 8 -11.30 -15.74 18.02
CA HIS A 8 -10.38 -14.87 17.30
C HIS A 8 -9.57 -13.96 18.23
N ALA A 9 -10.19 -13.40 19.27
CA ALA A 9 -9.49 -12.60 20.27
C ALA A 9 -8.39 -13.41 20.96
N ASN A 10 -8.71 -14.64 21.41
CA ASN A 10 -7.74 -15.55 22.02
C ASN A 10 -6.61 -15.94 21.07
N ALA A 11 -6.88 -16.10 19.78
CA ALA A 11 -5.84 -16.39 18.77
C ALA A 11 -4.86 -15.22 18.58
N VAL A 12 -5.37 -13.99 18.54
CA VAL A 12 -4.54 -12.78 18.43
C VAL A 12 -3.67 -12.61 19.68
N ASP A 13 -4.23 -12.78 20.88
CA ASP A 13 -3.50 -12.66 22.13
C ASP A 13 -2.39 -13.70 22.24
N ASN A 14 -2.63 -14.94 21.83
CA ASN A 14 -1.63 -15.99 21.77
C ASN A 14 -0.48 -15.65 20.82
N VAL A 15 -0.79 -15.08 19.64
CA VAL A 15 0.21 -14.63 18.67
C VAL A 15 1.02 -13.47 19.25
N LEU A 16 0.38 -12.47 19.84
CA LEU A 16 1.06 -11.33 20.46
C LEU A 16 1.96 -11.77 21.62
N PHE A 17 1.49 -12.70 22.45
CA PHE A 17 2.29 -13.29 23.53
C PHE A 17 3.53 -14.01 22.97
N TYR A 18 3.35 -14.86 21.96
CA TYR A 18 4.44 -15.58 21.31
C TYR A 18 5.52 -14.66 20.73
N TYR A 19 5.10 -13.63 19.99
CA TYR A 19 6.03 -12.66 19.38
C TYR A 19 6.68 -11.76 20.43
N SER A 20 5.98 -11.40 21.51
CA SER A 20 6.55 -10.65 22.63
C SER A 20 7.64 -11.45 23.36
N ARG A 21 7.37 -12.73 23.65
CA ARG A 21 8.35 -13.63 24.31
C ARG A 21 9.62 -13.81 23.47
N ARG A 22 9.51 -13.82 22.16
CA ARG A 22 10.65 -13.89 21.21
C ARG A 22 11.28 -12.53 20.91
N LYS A 23 10.82 -11.46 21.56
CA LYS A 23 11.30 -10.08 21.37
C LYS A 23 11.18 -9.56 19.92
N PHE A 24 10.21 -10.07 19.14
CA PHE A 24 9.83 -9.52 17.84
C PHE A 24 9.00 -8.26 17.97
N ILE A 25 8.17 -8.19 19.03
CA ILE A 25 7.40 -7.00 19.38
C ILE A 25 7.62 -6.67 20.84
N GLN A 26 7.40 -5.42 21.21
CA GLN A 26 7.48 -4.92 22.58
C GLN A 26 6.18 -4.20 22.92
N ARG A 27 5.57 -4.50 24.05
CA ARG A 27 4.43 -3.75 24.56
C ARG A 27 4.88 -2.34 24.92
N VAL A 28 4.11 -1.35 24.52
CA VAL A 28 4.37 0.07 24.84
C VAL A 28 3.62 0.36 26.14
N ASP A 29 4.36 0.77 27.19
CA ASP A 29 3.74 1.17 28.45
C ASP A 29 2.94 2.46 28.26
N ALA A 30 1.64 2.40 28.54
CA ALA A 30 0.70 3.51 28.39
C ALA A 30 1.06 4.75 29.27
N LYS A 31 1.92 4.57 30.29
CA LYS A 31 2.36 5.66 31.18
C LYS A 31 3.32 6.66 30.54
N ALA A 32 3.88 6.35 29.36
CA ALA A 32 4.85 7.23 28.69
C ALA A 32 4.22 8.16 27.65
N ASN A 33 2.93 7.97 27.30
CA ASN A 33 2.28 8.80 26.29
C ASN A 33 0.75 8.75 26.47
N GLU A 34 0.13 9.84 26.91
CA GLU A 34 -1.32 9.95 27.18
C GLU A 34 -2.22 9.68 25.94
N GLN A 35 -1.63 9.58 24.76
CA GLN A 35 -2.34 9.31 23.49
C GLN A 35 -2.36 7.83 23.08
N VAL A 36 -1.70 6.93 23.82
CA VAL A 36 -1.59 5.50 23.45
C VAL A 36 -2.65 4.70 24.19
N ARG A 37 -3.57 4.08 23.43
CA ARG A 37 -4.54 3.09 23.96
C ARG A 37 -3.81 1.92 24.61
N GLN A 38 -4.43 1.28 25.62
CA GLN A 38 -3.87 0.32 26.58
C GLN A 38 -3.09 -0.88 26.00
N ASP A 39 -3.19 -1.20 24.72
CA ASP A 39 -2.58 -2.39 24.09
C ASP A 39 -1.79 -2.07 22.82
N ALA A 40 -0.89 -1.08 22.89
CA ALA A 40 -0.01 -0.77 21.78
C ALA A 40 1.27 -1.63 21.82
N PHE A 41 1.68 -2.14 20.66
CA PHE A 41 2.92 -2.87 20.47
C PHE A 41 3.83 -2.14 19.49
N ARG A 42 5.14 -2.16 19.74
CA ARG A 42 6.16 -1.61 18.86
C ARG A 42 7.06 -2.73 18.34
N VAL A 43 7.40 -2.68 17.07
CA VAL A 43 8.43 -3.53 16.47
C VAL A 43 9.79 -2.88 16.67
N PRO A 44 10.75 -3.52 17.37
CA PRO A 44 12.13 -3.03 17.45
C PRO A 44 12.79 -2.96 16.07
N GLU A 45 13.60 -1.93 15.83
CA GLU A 45 14.24 -1.68 14.53
C GLU A 45 15.02 -2.90 14.02
N ASN A 46 15.76 -3.58 14.90
CA ASN A 46 16.55 -4.78 14.56
C ASN A 46 15.72 -6.02 14.22
N ARG A 47 14.40 -6.00 14.44
CA ARG A 47 13.46 -7.09 14.12
C ARG A 47 12.61 -6.82 12.88
N ARG A 48 12.60 -5.58 12.39
CA ARG A 48 11.80 -5.19 11.22
C ARG A 48 12.08 -6.04 10.01
N ILE A 49 13.35 -6.27 9.66
CA ILE A 49 13.75 -7.06 8.48
C ILE A 49 13.15 -8.48 8.52
N ALA A 50 13.18 -9.13 9.68
CA ALA A 50 12.62 -10.47 9.82
C ALA A 50 11.08 -10.49 9.69
N LEU A 51 10.39 -9.46 10.20
CA LEU A 51 8.95 -9.33 10.06
C LEU A 51 8.53 -8.90 8.66
N ASP A 52 9.34 -8.12 7.96
CA ASP A 52 9.11 -7.74 6.56
C ASP A 52 9.04 -8.96 5.63
N TYR A 53 9.83 -9.99 5.88
CA TYR A 53 9.74 -11.25 5.15
C TYR A 53 8.35 -11.87 5.25
N TYR A 54 7.80 -12.00 6.47
CA TYR A 54 6.47 -12.54 6.68
C TYR A 54 5.37 -11.63 6.15
N LYS A 55 5.53 -10.32 6.31
CA LYS A 55 4.63 -9.32 5.72
C LYS A 55 4.55 -9.51 4.20
N ASN A 56 5.67 -9.66 3.52
CA ASN A 56 5.72 -9.79 2.07
C ASN A 56 5.05 -11.08 1.55
N ILE A 57 5.14 -12.18 2.31
CA ILE A 57 4.41 -13.41 1.98
C ILE A 57 2.89 -13.19 2.07
N SER A 58 2.43 -12.40 3.05
CA SER A 58 1.00 -12.17 3.31
C SER A 58 0.42 -11.00 2.53
N ILE A 59 1.26 -10.16 1.92
CA ILE A 59 0.82 -8.89 1.31
C ILE A 59 -0.23 -9.08 0.22
N CYS A 60 -0.16 -10.19 -0.53
CA CYS A 60 -1.11 -10.50 -1.59
C CYS A 60 -2.58 -10.51 -1.12
N HIS A 61 -2.84 -10.87 0.14
CA HIS A 61 -4.18 -10.85 0.72
C HIS A 61 -4.68 -9.44 1.04
N PHE A 62 -3.76 -8.48 1.22
CA PHE A 62 -4.07 -7.09 1.54
C PHE A 62 -4.13 -6.18 0.30
N ILE A 63 -3.62 -6.63 -0.85
CA ILE A 63 -3.63 -5.85 -2.09
C ILE A 63 -5.05 -5.57 -2.60
N PRO A 64 -5.97 -6.55 -2.70
CA PRO A 64 -7.34 -6.27 -3.11
C PRO A 64 -8.05 -5.22 -2.24
N PRO A 65 -8.05 -5.33 -0.89
CA PRO A 65 -8.59 -4.26 -0.05
C PRO A 65 -7.83 -2.93 -0.17
N ALA A 66 -6.51 -2.92 -0.35
CA ALA A 66 -5.74 -1.70 -0.53
C ALA A 66 -6.11 -0.97 -1.84
N PHE A 67 -6.20 -1.69 -2.95
CA PHE A 67 -6.61 -1.12 -4.23
C PHE A 67 -8.06 -0.62 -4.20
N THR A 68 -8.97 -1.37 -3.57
CA THR A 68 -10.37 -0.95 -3.41
C THR A 68 -10.45 0.30 -2.52
N ALA A 69 -9.69 0.35 -1.43
CA ALA A 69 -9.62 1.52 -0.57
C ALA A 69 -9.11 2.77 -1.32
N LEU A 70 -8.02 2.64 -2.09
CA LEU A 70 -7.53 3.74 -2.94
C LEU A 70 -8.56 4.17 -3.97
N ALA A 71 -9.28 3.23 -4.59
CA ALA A 71 -10.32 3.55 -5.55
C ALA A 71 -11.48 4.33 -4.91
N ILE A 72 -11.84 4.03 -3.66
CA ILE A 72 -12.84 4.79 -2.90
C ILE A 72 -12.31 6.17 -2.54
N LEU A 73 -11.09 6.25 -2.01
CA LEU A 73 -10.47 7.53 -1.62
C LEU A 73 -10.29 8.48 -2.82
N GLU A 74 -10.00 7.94 -4.01
CA GLU A 74 -9.88 8.72 -5.25
C GLU A 74 -11.19 9.39 -5.66
N LYS A 75 -12.35 8.85 -5.26
CA LYS A 75 -13.65 9.48 -5.56
C LYS A 75 -13.82 10.80 -4.83
N ASP A 76 -13.16 11.00 -3.70
CA ASP A 76 -13.29 12.20 -2.85
C ASP A 76 -14.76 12.52 -2.52
N ALA A 77 -15.59 11.48 -2.35
CA ALA A 77 -17.01 11.54 -2.13
C ALA A 77 -17.42 10.61 -0.99
N PHE A 78 -18.37 11.07 -0.16
CA PHE A 78 -18.93 10.24 0.92
C PHE A 78 -19.89 9.17 0.41
N GLN A 79 -20.30 9.24 -0.85
CA GLN A 79 -21.22 8.30 -1.49
C GLN A 79 -20.68 7.92 -2.88
N PHE A 80 -20.71 6.63 -3.20
CA PHE A 80 -20.21 6.09 -4.47
C PHE A 80 -20.89 4.75 -4.80
N SER A 81 -20.83 4.34 -6.08
CA SER A 81 -21.26 3.01 -6.52
C SER A 81 -20.08 2.06 -6.72
N ALA A 82 -20.33 0.74 -6.65
CA ALA A 82 -19.31 -0.27 -6.94
C ALA A 82 -18.74 -0.11 -8.37
N ALA A 83 -19.58 0.24 -9.34
CA ALA A 83 -19.18 0.42 -10.73
C ALA A 83 -18.14 1.55 -10.91
N ASP A 84 -18.25 2.61 -10.11
CA ASP A 84 -17.34 3.75 -10.15
C ASP A 84 -15.89 3.38 -9.80
N LEU A 85 -15.68 2.28 -9.10
CA LEU A 85 -14.38 1.86 -8.60
C LEU A 85 -13.60 0.99 -9.58
N HIS A 86 -14.29 0.33 -10.53
CA HIS A 86 -13.69 -0.70 -11.39
C HIS A 86 -12.54 -0.16 -12.24
N ASN A 87 -12.67 1.05 -12.79
CA ASN A 87 -11.64 1.63 -13.64
C ASN A 87 -10.39 2.02 -12.83
N THR A 88 -10.56 2.59 -11.65
CA THR A 88 -9.42 2.92 -10.77
C THR A 88 -8.73 1.65 -10.28
N TYR A 89 -9.51 0.63 -9.89
CA TYR A 89 -8.96 -0.66 -9.49
C TYR A 89 -8.10 -1.28 -10.60
N ARG A 90 -8.59 -1.28 -11.86
CA ARG A 90 -7.85 -1.78 -13.03
C ARG A 90 -6.56 -0.99 -13.25
N ARG A 91 -6.59 0.35 -13.18
CA ARG A 91 -5.39 1.19 -13.30
C ARG A 91 -4.34 0.86 -12.23
N LEU A 92 -4.76 0.56 -11.00
CA LEU A 92 -3.85 0.13 -9.94
C LEU A 92 -3.26 -1.25 -10.22
N GLN A 93 -4.06 -2.20 -10.74
CA GLN A 93 -3.53 -3.49 -11.19
C GLN A 93 -2.50 -3.33 -12.30
N GLU A 94 -2.73 -2.45 -13.27
CA GLU A 94 -1.79 -2.16 -14.35
C GLU A 94 -0.51 -1.48 -13.83
N LEU A 95 -0.64 -0.53 -12.90
CA LEU A 95 0.50 0.17 -12.27
C LEU A 95 1.42 -0.81 -11.53
N PHE A 96 0.84 -1.79 -10.83
CA PHE A 96 1.59 -2.75 -10.02
C PHE A 96 1.65 -4.16 -10.64
N ALA A 97 1.47 -4.28 -11.97
CA ALA A 97 1.48 -5.58 -12.64
C ALA A 97 2.80 -6.33 -12.52
N GLU A 98 3.91 -5.63 -12.32
CA GLU A 98 5.24 -6.24 -12.11
C GLU A 98 5.47 -6.63 -10.63
N GLU A 99 4.62 -6.16 -9.70
CA GLU A 99 4.69 -6.50 -8.27
C GLU A 99 3.73 -7.63 -7.88
N PHE A 100 2.51 -7.58 -8.44
CA PHE A 100 1.42 -8.46 -8.05
C PHE A 100 0.77 -9.10 -9.28
N ASN A 101 0.73 -10.41 -9.31
CA ASN A 101 0.01 -11.12 -10.35
C ASN A 101 -1.50 -10.90 -10.18
N ALA A 102 -2.14 -10.40 -11.23
CA ALA A 102 -3.59 -10.39 -11.29
C ALA A 102 -4.10 -11.83 -11.41
N ASP A 103 -5.14 -12.18 -10.64
CA ASP A 103 -5.81 -13.45 -10.80
C ASP A 103 -6.67 -13.41 -12.07
N PRO A 104 -6.37 -14.26 -13.07
CA PRO A 104 -7.11 -14.24 -14.34
C PRO A 104 -8.56 -14.69 -14.18
N ASP A 105 -8.87 -15.49 -13.14
CA ASP A 105 -10.20 -16.05 -12.90
C ASP A 105 -11.12 -15.05 -12.18
N HIS A 106 -10.56 -13.97 -11.61
CA HIS A 106 -11.29 -12.98 -10.84
C HIS A 106 -11.15 -11.57 -11.43
N PRO A 107 -12.08 -11.14 -12.28
CA PRO A 107 -12.03 -9.78 -12.85
C PRO A 107 -12.18 -8.68 -11.78
N PRO A 108 -11.71 -7.45 -12.05
CA PRO A 108 -11.79 -6.32 -11.12
C PRO A 108 -13.15 -6.13 -10.48
N ALA A 109 -14.21 -6.26 -11.24
CA ALA A 109 -15.59 -6.12 -10.75
C ALA A 109 -15.94 -7.13 -9.65
N TYR A 110 -15.51 -8.38 -9.79
CA TYR A 110 -15.72 -9.42 -8.78
C TYR A 110 -14.93 -9.12 -7.50
N ILE A 111 -13.66 -8.76 -7.65
CA ILE A 111 -12.77 -8.50 -6.51
C ILE A 111 -13.25 -7.28 -5.73
N VAL A 112 -13.62 -6.19 -6.41
CA VAL A 112 -14.17 -4.98 -5.80
C VAL A 112 -15.43 -5.29 -5.00
N ARG A 113 -16.39 -6.01 -5.58
CA ARG A 113 -17.63 -6.39 -4.89
C ARG A 113 -17.39 -7.25 -3.66
N LYS A 114 -16.50 -8.25 -3.77
CA LYS A 114 -16.09 -9.09 -2.64
C LYS A 114 -15.47 -8.26 -1.52
N THR A 115 -14.61 -7.32 -1.87
CA THR A 115 -13.95 -6.43 -0.90
C THR A 115 -14.95 -5.46 -0.26
N ILE A 116 -15.86 -4.87 -1.04
CA ILE A 116 -16.94 -4.02 -0.51
C ILE A 116 -17.77 -4.78 0.52
N LYS A 117 -18.14 -6.04 0.22
CA LYS A 117 -18.86 -6.87 1.19
C LYS A 117 -18.09 -7.01 2.50
N ALA A 118 -16.79 -7.32 2.43
CA ALA A 118 -15.94 -7.39 3.62
C ALA A 118 -15.84 -6.04 4.36
N PHE A 119 -15.82 -4.92 3.65
CA PHE A 119 -15.83 -3.59 4.27
C PHE A 119 -17.16 -3.27 4.96
N ILE A 120 -18.29 -3.75 4.44
CA ILE A 120 -19.60 -3.64 5.09
C ILE A 120 -19.63 -4.49 6.36
N ASP A 121 -19.21 -5.75 6.27
CA ASP A 121 -19.18 -6.69 7.40
C ASP A 121 -18.29 -6.18 8.56
N ASN A 122 -17.30 -5.33 8.26
CA ASN A 122 -16.40 -4.69 9.23
C ASN A 122 -16.78 -3.23 9.56
N ALA A 123 -17.99 -2.79 9.23
CA ALA A 123 -18.51 -1.44 9.47
C ALA A 123 -17.60 -0.30 8.94
N ILE A 124 -16.91 -0.54 7.82
CA ILE A 124 -16.13 0.47 7.10
C ILE A 124 -17.04 1.25 6.15
N LEU A 125 -17.94 0.52 5.48
CA LEU A 125 -18.93 1.07 4.57
C LEU A 125 -20.34 0.76 5.06
N VAL A 126 -21.28 1.61 4.73
CA VAL A 126 -22.71 1.43 5.02
C VAL A 126 -23.47 1.42 3.69
N PRO A 127 -24.27 0.38 3.39
CA PRO A 127 -25.10 0.36 2.19
C PRO A 127 -26.09 1.53 2.20
N HIS A 128 -26.34 2.11 1.02
CA HIS A 128 -27.38 3.14 0.90
C HIS A 128 -28.76 2.52 1.07
N PRO A 129 -29.68 3.14 1.85
CA PRO A 129 -30.95 2.52 2.22
C PRO A 129 -31.89 2.29 1.02
N THR A 130 -31.79 3.09 -0.04
CA THR A 130 -32.73 3.06 -1.18
C THR A 130 -32.05 2.87 -2.53
N MET A 131 -30.76 3.11 -2.66
CA MET A 131 -30.03 2.97 -3.93
C MET A 131 -29.20 1.67 -3.93
N PRO A 132 -29.50 0.71 -4.81
CA PRO A 132 -28.73 -0.51 -4.92
C PRO A 132 -27.27 -0.23 -5.34
N ASP A 133 -26.36 -1.10 -4.95
CA ASP A 133 -24.92 -1.01 -5.26
C ASP A 133 -24.27 0.34 -4.89
N THR A 134 -24.92 1.13 -4.00
CA THR A 134 -24.42 2.42 -3.53
C THR A 134 -24.05 2.34 -2.06
N TYR A 135 -22.97 2.98 -1.68
CA TYR A 135 -22.39 2.87 -0.34
C TYR A 135 -22.03 4.25 0.20
N ASN A 136 -22.19 4.41 1.51
CA ASN A 136 -21.81 5.59 2.25
C ASN A 136 -20.55 5.32 3.07
N LEU A 137 -19.71 6.34 3.19
CA LEU A 137 -18.48 6.33 3.96
C LEU A 137 -18.64 7.16 5.23
N SER A 138 -18.36 6.55 6.38
CA SER A 138 -18.29 7.26 7.66
C SER A 138 -16.89 7.82 7.92
N SER A 139 -16.77 8.78 8.85
CA SER A 139 -15.46 9.32 9.26
C SER A 139 -14.52 8.25 9.83
N GLU A 140 -15.06 7.25 10.54
CA GLU A 140 -14.29 6.11 11.02
C GLU A 140 -13.90 5.18 9.88
N GLY A 141 -14.82 4.91 8.96
CA GLY A 141 -14.57 4.15 7.74
C GLY A 141 -13.46 4.78 6.89
N TYR A 142 -13.45 6.10 6.76
CA TYR A 142 -12.39 6.82 6.06
C TYR A 142 -10.99 6.51 6.63
N ARG A 143 -10.83 6.57 7.96
CA ARG A 143 -9.54 6.25 8.62
C ARG A 143 -9.11 4.80 8.37
N LYS A 144 -10.06 3.86 8.38
CA LYS A 144 -9.80 2.45 8.07
C LYS A 144 -9.39 2.27 6.60
N LEU A 145 -10.02 3.00 5.67
CA LEU A 145 -9.61 2.96 4.25
C LEU A 145 -8.20 3.51 4.05
N VAL A 146 -7.82 4.61 4.68
CA VAL A 146 -6.44 5.14 4.64
C VAL A 146 -5.45 4.11 5.17
N PHE A 147 -5.79 3.39 6.23
CA PHE A 147 -4.97 2.30 6.76
C PHE A 147 -4.79 1.17 5.71
N PHE A 148 -5.87 0.71 5.06
CA PHE A 148 -5.77 -0.31 4.00
C PHE A 148 -4.97 0.20 2.80
N ALA A 149 -5.19 1.42 2.35
CA ALA A 149 -4.45 2.05 1.27
C ALA A 149 -2.93 2.10 1.55
N GLY A 150 -2.55 2.27 2.82
CA GLY A 150 -1.16 2.30 3.27
C GLY A 150 -0.36 1.02 2.95
N PHE A 151 -1.00 -0.14 2.71
CA PHE A 151 -0.28 -1.37 2.35
C PHE A 151 0.48 -1.25 1.01
N VAL A 152 0.09 -0.36 0.12
CA VAL A 152 0.80 -0.15 -1.16
C VAL A 152 1.80 1.02 -1.12
N GLU A 153 1.87 1.76 -0.03
CA GLU A 153 2.77 2.92 0.11
C GLU A 153 4.25 2.58 -0.16
N PRO A 154 4.81 1.45 0.35
CA PRO A 154 6.20 1.10 0.07
C PRO A 154 6.51 0.94 -1.42
N PHE A 155 5.56 0.43 -2.18
CA PHE A 155 5.70 0.24 -3.63
C PHE A 155 5.59 1.58 -4.37
N LEU A 156 4.65 2.45 -3.99
CA LEU A 156 4.56 3.82 -4.55
C LEU A 156 5.85 4.61 -4.34
N GLU A 157 6.43 4.56 -3.14
CA GLU A 157 7.69 5.21 -2.82
C GLU A 157 8.87 4.61 -3.61
N SER A 158 8.89 3.29 -3.80
CA SER A 158 9.89 2.61 -4.63
C SER A 158 9.81 3.06 -6.08
N TYR A 159 8.61 3.10 -6.65
CA TYR A 159 8.37 3.57 -8.02
C TYR A 159 8.74 5.04 -8.18
N ARG A 160 8.40 5.89 -7.21
CA ARG A 160 8.82 7.29 -7.21
C ARG A 160 10.34 7.42 -7.21
N THR A 161 11.04 6.65 -6.39
CA THR A 161 12.51 6.63 -6.35
C THR A 161 13.11 6.23 -7.70
N ALA A 162 12.55 5.20 -8.35
CA ALA A 162 12.96 4.78 -9.68
C ALA A 162 12.70 5.87 -10.73
N LEU A 163 11.55 6.53 -10.65
CA LEU A 163 11.22 7.65 -11.55
C LEU A 163 12.19 8.83 -11.41
N VAL A 164 12.59 9.18 -10.18
CA VAL A 164 13.62 10.20 -9.91
C VAL A 164 14.96 9.81 -10.55
N TYR A 165 15.29 8.51 -10.56
CA TYR A 165 16.49 8.04 -11.28
C TYR A 165 16.36 8.30 -12.79
N PHE A 166 15.25 7.90 -13.43
CA PHE A 166 15.04 8.10 -14.87
C PHE A 166 15.03 9.58 -15.26
N ALA A 167 14.39 10.42 -14.46
CA ALA A 167 14.36 11.88 -14.70
C ALA A 167 15.75 12.55 -14.71
N LYS A 168 16.74 11.94 -14.04
CA LYS A 168 18.09 12.52 -13.89
C LYS A 168 19.18 11.86 -14.73
N ASN A 169 18.88 10.76 -15.41
CA ASN A 169 19.87 10.00 -16.17
C ASN A 169 19.39 9.78 -17.60
N ARG A 170 20.30 9.90 -18.56
CA ARG A 170 20.02 9.69 -19.98
C ARG A 170 19.72 8.23 -20.28
N ARG A 171 18.98 8.00 -21.35
CA ARG A 171 18.65 6.68 -21.86
C ARG A 171 19.93 5.85 -22.09
N GLY A 172 19.95 4.61 -21.61
CA GLY A 172 21.10 3.71 -21.80
C GLY A 172 22.37 4.08 -21.03
N GLN A 173 22.37 5.14 -20.22
CA GLN A 173 23.55 5.62 -19.50
C GLN A 173 24.16 4.58 -18.54
N HIS A 174 23.36 3.65 -18.00
CA HIS A 174 23.81 2.65 -17.05
C HIS A 174 23.18 1.30 -17.33
N HIS A 175 23.97 0.23 -17.12
CA HIS A 175 23.43 -1.13 -17.06
C HIS A 175 22.69 -1.39 -15.74
N LYS A 176 21.83 -2.42 -15.70
CA LYS A 176 20.88 -2.72 -14.61
C LYS A 176 21.50 -2.67 -13.20
N ALA A 177 22.67 -3.31 -13.00
CA ALA A 177 23.32 -3.35 -11.69
C ALA A 177 23.71 -1.94 -11.18
N LYS A 178 24.19 -1.07 -12.08
CA LYS A 178 24.55 0.32 -11.74
C LYS A 178 23.29 1.19 -11.51
N MET A 179 22.20 0.94 -12.26
CA MET A 179 20.91 1.57 -12.03
C MET A 179 20.43 1.28 -10.61
N LEU A 180 20.37 0.01 -10.22
CA LEU A 180 19.94 -0.42 -8.88
C LEU A 180 20.79 0.21 -7.76
N LYS A 181 22.14 0.22 -7.93
CA LYS A 181 23.03 0.87 -6.95
C LYS A 181 22.72 2.36 -6.81
N LYS A 182 22.45 3.05 -7.91
CA LYS A 182 22.08 4.47 -7.87
C LYS A 182 20.70 4.70 -7.26
N MET A 183 19.71 3.85 -7.56
CA MET A 183 18.36 3.93 -6.97
C MET A 183 18.41 3.72 -5.45
N LEU A 184 19.21 2.78 -4.95
CA LEU A 184 19.45 2.59 -3.52
C LEU A 184 20.03 3.86 -2.87
N ALA A 185 20.98 4.53 -3.53
CA ALA A 185 21.55 5.78 -3.04
C ALA A 185 20.52 6.93 -3.05
N ILE A 186 19.70 7.01 -4.10
CA ILE A 186 18.60 7.99 -4.22
C ILE A 186 17.58 7.76 -3.10
N GLY A 187 17.09 6.53 -2.90
CA GLY A 187 16.13 6.19 -1.86
C GLY A 187 16.64 6.55 -0.46
N ASN A 188 17.91 6.20 -0.14
CA ASN A 188 18.51 6.60 1.13
C ASN A 188 18.62 8.12 1.31
N ARG A 189 18.81 8.88 0.23
CA ARG A 189 18.78 10.34 0.29
C ARG A 189 17.36 10.84 0.52
N MET A 190 16.37 10.31 -0.20
CA MET A 190 14.96 10.71 -0.09
C MET A 190 14.39 10.44 1.31
N ILE A 191 14.78 9.35 1.98
CA ILE A 191 14.47 9.10 3.41
C ILE A 191 15.02 10.22 4.29
N ARG A 192 16.31 10.59 4.12
CA ARG A 192 16.92 11.64 4.93
C ARG A 192 16.31 13.01 4.69
N GLN A 193 15.77 13.26 3.51
CA GLN A 193 15.09 14.50 3.14
C GLN A 193 13.60 14.51 3.48
N GLY A 194 13.05 13.37 3.99
CA GLY A 194 11.62 13.23 4.29
C GLY A 194 10.72 13.14 3.05
N GLU A 195 11.29 12.94 1.87
CA GLU A 195 10.53 12.78 0.61
C GLU A 195 9.83 11.43 0.49
N ILE A 196 10.38 10.40 1.14
CA ILE A 196 9.78 9.09 1.38
C ILE A 196 9.93 8.74 2.86
N ARG A 197 9.01 7.92 3.40
CA ARG A 197 8.92 7.66 4.83
C ARG A 197 9.33 6.25 5.21
N LEU A 198 9.12 5.29 4.32
CA LEU A 198 9.23 3.88 4.62
C LEU A 198 10.58 3.31 4.15
N ARG A 199 11.33 2.72 5.07
CA ARG A 199 12.61 2.06 4.72
C ARG A 199 12.42 0.84 3.84
N GLU A 200 11.28 0.15 3.94
CA GLU A 200 10.90 -0.98 3.08
C GLU A 200 10.81 -0.59 1.61
N SER A 201 10.58 0.68 1.29
CA SER A 201 10.58 1.18 -0.09
C SER A 201 11.98 1.15 -0.73
N ILE A 202 13.05 1.07 0.08
CA ILE A 202 14.43 0.94 -0.40
C ILE A 202 14.73 -0.54 -0.62
N SER A 203 14.04 -1.13 -1.59
CA SER A 203 14.14 -2.54 -1.93
C SER A 203 14.70 -2.75 -3.32
N LYS A 204 15.71 -3.63 -3.45
CA LYS A 204 16.26 -3.99 -4.75
C LYS A 204 15.21 -4.66 -5.64
N ALA A 205 14.39 -5.55 -5.06
CA ALA A 205 13.33 -6.24 -5.78
C ALA A 205 12.30 -5.25 -6.33
N ASN A 206 11.78 -4.34 -5.48
CA ASN A 206 10.82 -3.33 -5.92
C ASN A 206 11.39 -2.41 -7.00
N TYR A 207 12.69 -2.07 -6.92
CA TYR A 207 13.34 -1.27 -7.98
C TYR A 207 13.51 -2.05 -9.29
N GLU A 208 13.75 -3.37 -9.24
CA GLU A 208 13.77 -4.20 -10.44
C GLU A 208 12.41 -4.22 -11.13
N ASN A 209 11.33 -4.34 -10.37
CA ASN A 209 9.96 -4.32 -10.85
C ASN A 209 9.59 -2.92 -11.39
N ALA A 210 9.94 -1.87 -10.67
CA ALA A 210 9.75 -0.49 -11.14
C ALA A 210 10.49 -0.20 -12.46
N ILE A 211 11.73 -0.71 -12.62
CA ILE A 211 12.46 -0.59 -13.88
C ILE A 211 11.71 -1.29 -15.00
N ALA A 212 11.24 -2.54 -14.78
CA ALA A 212 10.48 -3.28 -15.78
C ALA A 212 9.22 -2.52 -16.20
N PHE A 213 8.45 -2.03 -15.22
CA PHE A 213 7.26 -1.23 -15.44
C PHE A 213 7.55 0.04 -16.27
N PHE A 214 8.53 0.85 -15.86
CA PHE A 214 8.83 2.11 -16.55
C PHE A 214 9.36 1.88 -17.96
N MET A 215 10.22 0.89 -18.16
CA MET A 215 10.71 0.55 -19.51
C MET A 215 9.59 0.12 -20.46
N LYS A 216 8.62 -0.68 -19.97
CA LYS A 216 7.42 -1.06 -20.70
C LYS A 216 6.53 0.15 -21.03
N ASN A 217 6.47 1.14 -20.14
CA ASN A 217 5.72 2.38 -20.29
C ASN A 217 6.54 3.51 -20.94
N LYS A 218 7.60 3.18 -21.66
CA LYS A 218 8.43 4.09 -22.45
C LYS A 218 9.17 5.16 -21.63
N VAL A 219 9.37 4.96 -20.33
CA VAL A 219 10.25 5.79 -19.50
C VAL A 219 11.61 5.13 -19.44
N ARG A 220 12.59 5.65 -20.17
CA ARG A 220 13.93 5.07 -20.31
C ARG A 220 15.04 6.02 -19.90
N GLY A 221 14.75 7.31 -19.80
CA GLY A 221 15.70 8.33 -19.41
C GLY A 221 15.08 9.74 -19.34
N SER A 222 15.92 10.72 -19.09
CA SER A 222 15.52 12.13 -18.96
C SER A 222 14.94 12.73 -20.23
N GLU A 223 15.15 12.08 -21.36
CA GLU A 223 14.61 12.49 -22.66
C GLU A 223 13.10 12.19 -22.80
N ASP A 224 12.55 11.34 -21.93
CA ASP A 224 11.14 10.94 -21.93
C ASP A 224 10.32 11.85 -20.99
N GLU A 225 10.47 13.17 -21.08
CA GLU A 225 9.95 14.16 -20.11
C GLU A 225 8.43 14.06 -19.92
N GLU A 226 7.67 13.88 -20.99
CA GLU A 226 6.21 13.77 -20.92
C GLU A 226 5.76 12.56 -20.08
N GLN A 227 6.38 11.39 -20.31
CA GLN A 227 6.08 10.16 -19.59
C GLN A 227 6.54 10.26 -18.12
N VAL A 228 7.71 10.87 -17.89
CA VAL A 228 8.22 11.13 -16.53
C VAL A 228 7.25 12.04 -15.77
N TRP A 229 6.78 13.11 -16.39
CA TRP A 229 5.81 14.03 -15.80
C TRP A 229 4.48 13.33 -15.51
N HIS A 230 3.97 12.56 -16.48
CA HIS A 230 2.72 11.79 -16.32
C HIS A 230 2.79 10.88 -15.10
N TRP A 231 3.80 10.02 -15.01
CA TRP A 231 3.93 9.06 -13.92
C TRP A 231 4.23 9.74 -12.58
N ASN A 232 4.98 10.83 -12.57
CA ASN A 232 5.18 11.61 -11.35
C ASN A 232 3.84 12.12 -10.79
N ARG A 233 2.96 12.60 -11.65
CA ARG A 233 1.62 13.06 -11.26
C ARG A 233 0.77 11.91 -10.71
N VAL A 234 0.78 10.75 -11.36
CA VAL A 234 0.03 9.56 -10.93
C VAL A 234 0.52 9.08 -9.56
N LEU A 235 1.82 8.90 -9.39
CA LEU A 235 2.40 8.43 -8.11
C LEU A 235 2.15 9.42 -6.97
N THR A 236 2.35 10.72 -7.23
CA THR A 236 2.09 11.78 -6.23
C THR A 236 0.62 11.82 -5.85
N HIS A 237 -0.30 11.63 -6.80
CA HIS A 237 -1.73 11.59 -6.51
C HIS A 237 -2.07 10.49 -5.51
N TYR A 238 -1.65 9.25 -5.75
CA TYR A 238 -1.93 8.13 -4.83
C TYR A 238 -1.22 8.29 -3.47
N GLN A 239 0.01 8.81 -3.44
CA GLN A 239 0.68 9.12 -2.17
C GLN A 239 -0.08 10.15 -1.34
N ASN A 240 -0.62 11.20 -1.97
CA ASN A 240 -1.42 12.22 -1.30
C ASN A 240 -2.71 11.66 -0.71
N LEU A 241 -3.35 10.66 -1.35
CA LEU A 241 -4.53 9.99 -0.81
C LEU A 241 -4.24 9.22 0.48
N ILE A 242 -3.06 8.61 0.57
CA ILE A 242 -2.62 7.85 1.76
C ILE A 242 -2.16 8.77 2.90
N SER A 243 -1.67 9.96 2.57
CA SER A 243 -1.08 10.91 3.54
C SER A 243 -2.11 11.87 4.16
N ARG A 244 -3.37 11.82 3.74
CA ARG A 244 -4.50 12.59 4.30
C ARG A 244 -4.93 11.99 5.63
#